data_eaf9a80eecd1823efe9fea196dcdf9f7
#
_entry.id   eaf9a80eecd1823efe9fea196dcdf9f7
#
_cell.length_a   1.000
_cell.length_b   1.000
_cell.length_c   1.000
_cell.angle_alpha   90.00
_cell.angle_beta   90.00
_cell.angle_gamma   90.00
#
_symmetry.space_group_name_H-M   'P 1'
#
loop_
_entity.id
_entity.type
_entity.pdbx_description
1 polymer ?
#
loop_
_entity_poly.entity_id
_entity_poly.type
_entity_poly.pdbx_seq_one_letter_code
_entity_poly.pdbx_strand_id
1 'polypeptide(L)'
;FPGTPADSLDFAVLGVMQDTPPDLVISGVNDGPNTGVAQLNSGTVSAAARAVRYGYPAIAASIGYVLSEKEMKAGWPSTKLYWPQAVDYMVHVVDELGKNWQPGQSLLPKGSGLSINYPPLAKDKIAGVKYVINEPHPKAQHHYKLLPDGKAQQIMNTDVLTPSQADTDTGWLNKGYITYTIIDGDWNAPQLESEYQHLLNKPELQHL
;
A
#
# COMPACT_ATOMS: atom_id res chain seq x y z
N PHE A 1 14.45 -13.11 -8.27
CA PHE A 1 13.49 -14.18 -8.06
C PHE A 1 12.26 -13.95 -8.94
N PRO A 2 11.86 -14.89 -9.79
CA PRO A 2 10.63 -14.75 -10.58
C PRO A 2 9.41 -15.00 -9.69
N GLY A 3 8.46 -14.07 -9.68
CA GLY A 3 7.25 -14.16 -8.86
C GLY A 3 6.70 -12.80 -8.48
N THR A 4 5.69 -12.79 -7.63
CA THR A 4 5.13 -11.59 -7.03
C THR A 4 6.00 -11.10 -5.86
N PRO A 5 5.83 -9.85 -5.37
CA PRO A 5 6.49 -9.40 -4.15
C PRO A 5 6.20 -10.31 -2.93
N ALA A 6 4.99 -10.88 -2.84
CA ALA A 6 4.63 -11.81 -1.78
C ALA A 6 5.40 -13.15 -1.90
N ASP A 7 5.59 -13.67 -3.11
CA ASP A 7 6.41 -14.88 -3.33
C ASP A 7 7.88 -14.64 -2.96
N SER A 8 8.39 -13.44 -3.24
CA SER A 8 9.76 -13.06 -2.86
C SER A 8 9.92 -13.00 -1.33
N LEU A 9 8.92 -12.46 -0.63
CA LEU A 9 8.88 -12.48 0.83
C LEU A 9 8.88 -13.92 1.36
N ASP A 10 7.97 -14.76 0.86
CA ASP A 10 7.85 -16.16 1.31
C ASP A 10 9.17 -16.91 1.11
N PHE A 11 9.78 -16.77 -0.07
CA PHE A 11 11.09 -17.35 -0.35
C PHE A 11 12.16 -16.88 0.63
N ALA A 12 12.18 -15.58 0.97
CA ALA A 12 13.13 -15.04 1.93
C ALA A 12 12.89 -15.59 3.34
N VAL A 13 11.71 -15.36 3.93
CA VAL A 13 11.48 -15.61 5.37
C VAL A 13 11.15 -17.05 5.70
N LEU A 14 10.56 -17.82 4.77
CA LEU A 14 10.26 -19.24 4.95
C LEU A 14 11.33 -20.16 4.35
N GLY A 15 12.29 -19.60 3.60
CA GLY A 15 13.35 -20.32 2.93
C GLY A 15 14.73 -19.94 3.44
N VAL A 16 15.33 -18.90 2.85
CA VAL A 16 16.78 -18.63 3.00
C VAL A 16 17.15 -17.88 4.30
N MET A 17 16.22 -17.29 4.99
CA MET A 17 16.44 -16.49 6.21
C MET A 17 15.87 -17.12 7.49
N GLN A 18 15.57 -18.42 7.48
CA GLN A 18 14.98 -19.11 8.66
C GLN A 18 15.87 -19.03 9.89
N ASP A 19 17.20 -19.16 9.71
CA ASP A 19 18.17 -19.11 10.80
C ASP A 19 18.56 -17.67 11.21
N THR A 20 18.27 -16.70 10.35
CA THR A 20 18.58 -15.29 10.57
C THR A 20 17.40 -14.43 10.09
N PRO A 21 16.29 -14.45 10.85
CA PRO A 21 15.09 -13.71 10.45
C PRO A 21 15.34 -12.20 10.45
N PRO A 22 14.69 -11.44 9.53
CA PRO A 22 14.89 -10.00 9.44
C PRO A 22 14.24 -9.27 10.61
N ASP A 23 14.85 -8.18 11.06
CA ASP A 23 14.29 -7.26 12.06
C ASP A 23 13.22 -6.33 11.46
N LEU A 24 13.24 -6.14 10.16
CA LEU A 24 12.29 -5.33 9.41
C LEU A 24 12.18 -5.83 7.97
N VAL A 25 10.96 -5.88 7.44
CA VAL A 25 10.70 -6.14 6.02
C VAL A 25 10.29 -4.84 5.34
N ILE A 26 10.94 -4.51 4.22
CA ILE A 26 10.55 -3.37 3.39
C ILE A 26 10.16 -3.89 2.01
N SER A 27 8.94 -3.56 1.59
CA SER A 27 8.44 -3.83 0.24
C SER A 27 8.32 -2.52 -0.53
N GLY A 28 9.02 -2.39 -1.64
CA GLY A 28 9.05 -1.15 -2.46
C GLY A 28 10.48 -0.60 -2.60
N VAL A 29 10.63 0.61 -3.07
CA VAL A 29 9.63 1.67 -3.34
C VAL A 29 8.90 1.37 -4.66
N ASN A 30 7.57 1.28 -4.62
CA ASN A 30 6.74 1.03 -5.78
C ASN A 30 6.65 2.27 -6.70
N ASP A 31 6.72 2.03 -8.01
CA ASP A 31 6.51 3.04 -9.05
C ASP A 31 4.99 3.29 -9.24
N GLY A 32 4.41 4.05 -8.35
CA GLY A 32 3.00 4.40 -8.31
C GLY A 32 2.42 4.34 -6.89
N PRO A 33 1.38 5.15 -6.59
CA PRO A 33 0.79 5.21 -5.27
C PRO A 33 0.00 3.94 -4.94
N ASN A 34 0.08 3.54 -3.69
CA ASN A 34 -0.76 2.51 -3.11
C ASN A 34 -1.61 3.13 -1.99
N THR A 35 -2.61 3.91 -2.38
CA THR A 35 -3.57 4.58 -1.49
C THR A 35 -4.98 4.07 -1.74
N GLY A 36 -5.85 4.19 -0.76
CA GLY A 36 -7.24 3.75 -0.88
C GLY A 36 -7.35 2.28 -1.31
N VAL A 37 -8.31 1.99 -2.19
CA VAL A 37 -8.55 0.62 -2.70
C VAL A 37 -7.36 0.03 -3.47
N ALA A 38 -6.43 0.86 -3.97
CA ALA A 38 -5.24 0.35 -4.66
C ALA A 38 -4.37 -0.52 -3.74
N GLN A 39 -4.46 -0.37 -2.43
CA GLN A 39 -3.79 -1.24 -1.47
C GLN A 39 -4.23 -2.71 -1.60
N LEU A 40 -5.51 -2.96 -1.91
CA LEU A 40 -6.04 -4.32 -2.06
C LEU A 40 -5.45 -5.10 -3.25
N ASN A 41 -5.03 -4.37 -4.29
CA ASN A 41 -4.46 -4.95 -5.51
C ASN A 41 -2.93 -4.84 -5.56
N SER A 42 -2.33 -4.25 -4.54
CA SER A 42 -0.90 -3.95 -4.50
C SER A 42 -0.08 -5.15 -4.08
N GLY A 43 0.83 -5.59 -4.93
CA GLY A 43 1.86 -6.56 -4.54
C GLY A 43 2.77 -6.03 -3.44
N THR A 44 3.07 -4.72 -3.47
CA THR A 44 3.90 -4.03 -2.47
C THR A 44 3.27 -4.06 -1.09
N VAL A 45 1.99 -3.64 -0.98
CA VAL A 45 1.27 -3.64 0.31
C VAL A 45 0.98 -5.07 0.77
N SER A 46 0.59 -5.97 -0.15
CA SER A 46 0.31 -7.36 0.18
C SER A 46 1.52 -8.11 0.74
N ALA A 47 2.73 -7.85 0.21
CA ALA A 47 3.95 -8.44 0.76
C ALA A 47 4.23 -7.93 2.18
N ALA A 48 4.11 -6.62 2.42
CA ALA A 48 4.27 -6.06 3.76
C ALA A 48 3.20 -6.58 4.75
N ALA A 49 1.93 -6.61 4.34
CA ALA A 49 0.84 -7.16 5.15
C ALA A 49 1.08 -8.64 5.49
N ARG A 50 1.56 -9.45 4.53
CA ARG A 50 1.93 -10.85 4.76
C ARG A 50 3.09 -10.97 5.74
N ALA A 51 4.12 -10.11 5.65
CA ALA A 51 5.22 -10.09 6.61
C ALA A 51 4.70 -9.81 8.04
N VAL A 52 3.77 -8.85 8.18
CA VAL A 52 3.10 -8.58 9.48
C VAL A 52 2.37 -9.82 10.00
N ARG A 53 1.67 -10.57 9.15
CA ARG A 53 1.00 -11.83 9.54
C ARG A 53 1.97 -12.93 9.93
N TYR A 54 3.19 -12.93 9.41
CA TYR A 54 4.27 -13.83 9.85
C TYR A 54 4.97 -13.34 11.13
N GLY A 55 4.58 -12.19 11.67
CA GLY A 55 5.13 -11.63 12.91
C GLY A 55 6.30 -10.68 12.70
N TYR A 56 6.64 -10.32 11.46
CA TYR A 56 7.69 -9.36 11.16
C TYR A 56 7.13 -7.95 11.07
N PRO A 57 7.76 -6.92 11.68
CA PRO A 57 7.42 -5.54 11.39
C PRO A 57 7.71 -5.25 9.91
N ALA A 58 6.83 -4.49 9.25
CA ALA A 58 6.97 -4.27 7.82
C ALA A 58 6.59 -2.86 7.37
N ILE A 59 7.23 -2.39 6.28
CA ILE A 59 6.91 -1.13 5.60
C ILE A 59 6.61 -1.44 4.14
N ALA A 60 5.45 -0.98 3.66
CA ALA A 60 5.14 -0.84 2.24
C ALA A 60 5.47 0.60 1.81
N ALA A 61 6.36 0.77 0.86
CA ALA A 61 6.78 2.08 0.38
C ALA A 61 6.38 2.31 -1.07
N SER A 62 5.85 3.50 -1.37
CA SER A 62 5.34 3.85 -2.70
C SER A 62 5.58 5.33 -3.00
N ILE A 63 5.67 5.68 -4.28
CA ILE A 63 5.69 7.07 -4.74
C ILE A 63 4.43 7.38 -5.54
N GLY A 64 3.88 8.59 -5.38
CA GLY A 64 2.66 9.05 -6.03
C GLY A 64 2.80 9.38 -7.51
N TYR A 65 1.70 9.84 -8.10
CA TYR A 65 1.63 10.40 -9.44
C TYR A 65 1.33 11.91 -9.39
N VAL A 66 1.89 12.70 -10.31
CA VAL A 66 1.37 14.03 -10.61
C VAL A 66 0.09 13.87 -11.43
N LEU A 67 -1.04 14.29 -10.87
CA LEU A 67 -2.36 14.07 -11.48
C LEU A 67 -2.60 15.04 -12.64
N SER A 68 -2.16 14.66 -13.82
CA SER A 68 -2.43 15.39 -15.06
C SER A 68 -2.44 14.45 -16.26
N GLU A 69 -3.23 14.79 -17.29
CA GLU A 69 -3.23 14.03 -18.53
C GLU A 69 -1.84 14.01 -19.23
N LYS A 70 -1.09 15.09 -19.11
CA LYS A 70 0.27 15.18 -19.67
C LYS A 70 1.19 14.14 -19.03
N GLU A 71 1.22 14.06 -17.72
CA GLU A 71 2.01 13.08 -16.97
C GLU A 71 1.56 11.65 -17.30
N MET A 72 0.25 11.40 -17.27
CA MET A 72 -0.32 10.11 -17.59
C MET A 72 0.07 9.63 -18.99
N LYS A 73 -0.11 10.48 -20.02
CA LYS A 73 0.23 10.17 -21.42
C LYS A 73 1.74 9.95 -21.62
N ALA A 74 2.57 10.59 -20.80
CA ALA A 74 4.03 10.47 -20.84
C ALA A 74 4.57 9.32 -19.97
N GLY A 75 3.72 8.52 -19.30
CA GLY A 75 4.13 7.40 -18.44
C GLY A 75 4.73 7.86 -17.12
N TRP A 76 4.19 8.94 -16.54
CA TRP A 76 4.50 9.44 -15.19
C TRP A 76 5.99 9.80 -14.98
N PRO A 77 6.57 10.68 -15.83
CA PRO A 77 7.99 11.03 -15.73
C PRO A 77 8.37 11.68 -14.39
N SER A 78 7.47 12.43 -13.76
CA SER A 78 7.73 13.03 -12.44
C SER A 78 7.90 11.96 -11.35
N THR A 79 7.15 10.86 -11.40
CA THR A 79 7.33 9.73 -10.48
C THR A 79 8.75 9.16 -10.60
N LYS A 80 9.21 8.93 -11.82
CA LYS A 80 10.58 8.41 -12.07
C LYS A 80 11.65 9.41 -11.65
N LEU A 81 11.43 10.70 -11.90
CA LEU A 81 12.37 11.77 -11.54
C LEU A 81 12.58 11.86 -10.02
N TYR A 82 11.50 11.74 -9.24
CA TYR A 82 11.55 11.90 -7.78
C TYR A 82 11.65 10.57 -7.02
N TRP A 83 11.70 9.44 -7.72
CA TRP A 83 11.84 8.12 -7.09
C TRP A 83 13.09 7.98 -6.20
N PRO A 84 14.30 8.46 -6.59
CA PRO A 84 15.46 8.43 -5.71
C PRO A 84 15.21 9.13 -4.37
N GLN A 85 14.48 10.26 -4.38
CA GLN A 85 14.17 11.01 -3.15
C GLN A 85 13.19 10.25 -2.24
N ALA A 86 12.26 9.48 -2.82
CA ALA A 86 11.41 8.59 -2.05
C ALA A 86 12.22 7.46 -1.40
N VAL A 87 13.23 6.92 -2.10
CA VAL A 87 14.17 5.93 -1.55
C VAL A 87 14.99 6.55 -0.41
N ASP A 88 15.58 7.73 -0.60
CA ASP A 88 16.33 8.43 0.43
C ASP A 88 15.49 8.71 1.69
N TYR A 89 14.19 9.03 1.47
CA TYR A 89 13.27 9.21 2.58
C TYR A 89 13.03 7.89 3.34
N MET A 90 12.91 6.76 2.64
CA MET A 90 12.77 5.45 3.30
C MET A 90 14.01 5.06 4.09
N VAL A 91 15.21 5.32 3.56
CA VAL A 91 16.47 5.15 4.31
C VAL A 91 16.44 5.99 5.59
N HIS A 92 16.04 7.26 5.50
CA HIS A 92 15.91 8.12 6.68
C HIS A 92 14.87 7.55 7.70
N VAL A 93 13.75 7.02 7.25
CA VAL A 93 12.75 6.38 8.14
C VAL A 93 13.37 5.20 8.88
N VAL A 94 14.11 4.34 8.18
CA VAL A 94 14.78 3.18 8.80
C VAL A 94 15.83 3.63 9.81
N ASP A 95 16.63 4.62 9.47
CA ASP A 95 17.64 5.20 10.36
C ASP A 95 17.00 5.75 11.64
N GLU A 96 15.87 6.47 11.51
CA GLU A 96 15.15 7.00 12.68
C GLU A 96 14.57 5.88 13.57
N LEU A 97 13.99 4.83 12.97
CA LEU A 97 13.52 3.67 13.71
C LEU A 97 14.66 2.93 14.43
N GLY A 98 15.84 2.90 13.82
CA GLY A 98 17.02 2.21 14.37
C GLY A 98 17.74 2.93 15.51
N LYS A 99 17.55 4.26 15.68
CA LYS A 99 18.35 5.08 16.62
C LYS A 99 18.37 4.58 18.07
N ASN A 100 17.26 4.07 18.55
CA ASN A 100 17.11 3.58 19.93
C ASN A 100 16.74 2.07 19.98
N TRP A 101 16.83 1.41 18.84
CA TRP A 101 16.50 -0.01 18.77
C TRP A 101 17.56 -0.86 19.46
N GLN A 102 17.10 -1.93 20.13
CA GLN A 102 17.96 -2.92 20.76
C GLN A 102 17.62 -4.30 20.20
N PRO A 103 18.61 -5.22 20.05
CA PRO A 103 18.36 -6.57 19.61
C PRO A 103 17.26 -7.25 20.44
N GLY A 104 16.30 -7.88 19.75
CA GLY A 104 15.13 -8.52 20.35
C GLY A 104 13.92 -7.60 20.58
N GLN A 105 14.04 -6.31 20.31
CA GLN A 105 12.88 -5.40 20.27
C GLN A 105 12.29 -5.37 18.86
N SER A 106 10.98 -5.14 18.76
CA SER A 106 10.34 -4.88 17.48
C SER A 106 10.55 -3.42 17.08
N LEU A 107 10.92 -3.16 15.81
CA LEU A 107 11.08 -1.80 15.26
C LEU A 107 9.75 -1.07 15.09
N LEU A 108 8.63 -1.80 14.97
CA LEU A 108 7.27 -1.26 14.92
C LEU A 108 6.40 -1.99 15.93
N PRO A 109 5.23 -1.46 16.32
CA PRO A 109 4.30 -2.16 17.18
C PRO A 109 3.98 -3.57 16.64
N LYS A 110 3.99 -4.58 17.52
CA LYS A 110 3.73 -5.98 17.13
C LYS A 110 2.38 -6.12 16.41
N GLY A 111 2.37 -6.93 15.36
CA GLY A 111 1.17 -7.20 14.57
C GLY A 111 0.78 -6.02 13.65
N SER A 112 1.68 -5.07 13.44
CA SER A 112 1.43 -3.94 12.55
C SER A 112 2.62 -3.61 11.64
N GLY A 113 2.33 -2.88 10.58
CA GLY A 113 3.27 -2.30 9.66
C GLY A 113 2.80 -0.92 9.21
N LEU A 114 3.56 -0.31 8.33
CA LEU A 114 3.25 1.00 7.77
C LEU A 114 3.12 0.90 6.25
N SER A 115 2.12 1.58 5.69
CA SER A 115 2.10 1.92 4.27
C SER A 115 2.44 3.40 4.12
N ILE A 116 3.52 3.71 3.41
CA ILE A 116 4.06 5.05 3.24
C ILE A 116 3.99 5.42 1.76
N ASN A 117 3.32 6.54 1.45
CA ASN A 117 3.26 7.08 0.11
C ASN A 117 3.96 8.45 0.07
N TYR A 118 4.97 8.58 -0.78
CA TYR A 118 5.74 9.80 -1.00
C TYR A 118 5.15 10.55 -2.21
N PRO A 119 4.85 11.86 -2.13
CA PRO A 119 4.38 12.61 -3.30
C PRO A 119 5.54 12.82 -4.30
N PRO A 120 5.28 12.81 -5.62
CA PRO A 120 6.31 12.94 -6.64
C PRO A 120 6.75 14.39 -6.81
N LEU A 121 7.37 14.92 -5.76
CA LEU A 121 7.81 16.31 -5.62
C LEU A 121 9.26 16.38 -5.15
N ALA A 122 9.93 17.48 -5.47
CA ALA A 122 11.22 17.80 -4.88
C ALA A 122 11.12 17.93 -3.35
N LYS A 123 12.16 17.55 -2.62
CA LYS A 123 12.17 17.50 -1.15
C LYS A 123 11.74 18.84 -0.50
N ASP A 124 12.16 19.97 -1.08
CA ASP A 124 11.80 21.31 -0.61
C ASP A 124 10.35 21.72 -0.90
N LYS A 125 9.61 20.92 -1.69
CA LYS A 125 8.20 21.12 -2.03
C LYS A 125 7.28 20.18 -1.26
N ILE A 126 7.81 19.29 -0.45
CA ILE A 126 7.01 18.42 0.41
C ILE A 126 6.34 19.27 1.48
N ALA A 127 5.01 19.22 1.55
CA ALA A 127 4.22 20.02 2.47
C ALA A 127 4.30 19.54 3.94
N GLY A 128 4.79 18.32 4.16
CA GLY A 128 4.94 17.71 5.47
C GLY A 128 4.57 16.24 5.47
N VAL A 129 4.33 15.69 6.66
CA VAL A 129 3.96 14.29 6.89
C VAL A 129 2.60 14.22 7.56
N LYS A 130 1.77 13.26 7.17
CA LYS A 130 0.46 12.99 7.76
C LYS A 130 0.28 11.50 8.07
N TYR A 131 -0.11 11.22 9.31
CA TYR A 131 -0.71 9.96 9.66
C TYR A 131 -2.22 10.06 9.42
N VAL A 132 -2.77 9.16 8.63
CA VAL A 132 -4.15 9.23 8.13
C VAL A 132 -4.75 7.84 7.97
N ILE A 133 -6.06 7.80 7.73
CA ILE A 133 -6.74 6.57 7.34
C ILE A 133 -6.66 6.36 5.82
N ASN A 134 -6.85 5.12 5.41
CA ASN A 134 -6.99 4.74 4.03
C ASN A 134 -8.27 5.32 3.42
N GLU A 135 -8.25 5.74 2.15
CA GLU A 135 -9.42 6.26 1.43
C GLU A 135 -10.48 5.16 1.26
N PRO A 136 -11.65 5.25 1.95
CA PRO A 136 -12.63 4.17 1.93
C PRO A 136 -13.45 4.10 0.64
N HIS A 137 -13.55 5.21 -0.11
CA HIS A 137 -14.38 5.34 -1.31
C HIS A 137 -13.58 5.89 -2.49
N PRO A 138 -12.53 5.20 -2.92
CA PRO A 138 -11.66 5.69 -3.98
C PRO A 138 -12.36 5.62 -5.34
N LYS A 139 -11.91 6.47 -6.25
CA LYS A 139 -12.30 6.37 -7.65
C LYS A 139 -11.68 5.13 -8.28
N ALA A 140 -12.46 4.41 -9.09
CA ALA A 140 -11.94 3.28 -9.85
C ALA A 140 -10.87 3.76 -10.84
N GLN A 141 -9.70 3.11 -10.84
CA GLN A 141 -8.60 3.47 -11.75
C GLN A 141 -8.90 3.12 -13.21
N HIS A 142 -9.73 2.14 -13.42
CA HIS A 142 -10.09 1.67 -14.75
C HIS A 142 -11.59 1.41 -14.85
N HIS A 143 -12.13 1.54 -16.06
CA HIS A 143 -13.40 0.99 -16.46
C HIS A 143 -13.21 0.10 -17.69
N TYR A 144 -14.22 -0.67 -18.04
CA TYR A 144 -14.14 -1.63 -19.14
C TYR A 144 -15.25 -1.33 -20.16
N LYS A 145 -14.89 -1.37 -21.42
CA LYS A 145 -15.82 -1.26 -22.55
C LYS A 145 -15.88 -2.58 -23.29
N LEU A 146 -17.09 -3.08 -23.51
CA LEU A 146 -17.29 -4.21 -24.40
C LEU A 146 -17.17 -3.76 -25.85
N LEU A 147 -16.38 -4.49 -26.61
CA LEU A 147 -16.19 -4.28 -28.04
C LEU A 147 -17.19 -5.12 -28.83
N PRO A 148 -17.48 -4.77 -30.11
CA PRO A 148 -18.40 -5.52 -30.95
C PRO A 148 -18.01 -7.00 -31.16
N ASP A 149 -16.73 -7.31 -31.04
CA ASP A 149 -16.19 -8.67 -31.16
C ASP A 149 -16.30 -9.51 -29.84
N GLY A 150 -16.98 -8.98 -28.84
CA GLY A 150 -17.16 -9.61 -27.54
C GLY A 150 -15.99 -9.50 -26.57
N LYS A 151 -14.91 -8.83 -26.95
CA LYS A 151 -13.77 -8.60 -26.07
C LYS A 151 -14.03 -7.40 -25.15
N ALA A 152 -13.38 -7.40 -23.98
CA ALA A 152 -13.36 -6.25 -23.08
C ALA A 152 -12.08 -5.45 -23.29
N GLN A 153 -12.22 -4.14 -23.46
CA GLN A 153 -11.10 -3.19 -23.45
C GLN A 153 -11.05 -2.49 -22.11
N GLN A 154 -9.90 -2.57 -21.44
CA GLN A 154 -9.63 -1.78 -20.25
C GLN A 154 -9.28 -0.34 -20.65
N ILE A 155 -9.91 0.62 -19.99
CA ILE A 155 -9.72 2.05 -20.25
C ILE A 155 -9.37 2.72 -18.94
N MET A 156 -8.32 3.56 -18.93
CA MET A 156 -7.98 4.38 -17.78
C MET A 156 -9.14 5.35 -17.47
N ASN A 157 -9.55 5.37 -16.23
CA ASN A 157 -10.56 6.33 -15.77
C ASN A 157 -9.89 7.69 -15.51
N THR A 158 -10.18 8.68 -16.34
CA THR A 158 -9.61 10.02 -16.19
C THR A 158 -10.11 10.79 -14.95
N ASP A 159 -11.21 10.34 -14.33
CA ASP A 159 -11.70 10.93 -13.07
C ASP A 159 -10.69 10.80 -11.92
N VAL A 160 -9.77 9.82 -12.00
CA VAL A 160 -8.66 9.68 -11.02
C VAL A 160 -7.67 10.84 -11.10
N LEU A 161 -7.63 11.59 -12.20
CA LEU A 161 -6.80 12.79 -12.35
C LEU A 161 -7.34 13.99 -11.56
N THR A 162 -8.59 13.94 -11.10
CA THR A 162 -9.13 14.95 -10.19
C THR A 162 -8.69 14.65 -8.77
N PRO A 163 -7.88 15.53 -8.12
CA PRO A 163 -7.37 15.28 -6.78
C PRO A 163 -8.49 15.04 -5.77
N SER A 164 -8.31 14.03 -4.92
CA SER A 164 -9.19 13.82 -3.76
C SER A 164 -9.04 14.98 -2.77
N GLN A 165 -10.14 15.42 -2.19
CA GLN A 165 -10.16 16.41 -1.12
C GLN A 165 -10.41 15.78 0.25
N ALA A 166 -10.57 14.45 0.30
CA ALA A 166 -10.82 13.72 1.54
C ALA A 166 -9.66 13.86 2.55
N ASP A 167 -9.98 13.69 3.82
CA ASP A 167 -9.00 13.64 4.92
C ASP A 167 -8.43 12.22 5.05
N THR A 168 -7.79 11.74 4.00
CA THR A 168 -7.33 10.36 3.80
C THR A 168 -5.94 10.34 3.18
N ASP A 169 -5.36 9.15 3.06
CA ASP A 169 -4.06 8.93 2.41
C ASP A 169 -4.03 9.50 0.98
N THR A 170 -5.05 9.24 0.18
CA THR A 170 -5.15 9.78 -1.19
C THR A 170 -5.24 11.31 -1.19
N GLY A 171 -6.10 11.87 -0.33
CA GLY A 171 -6.34 13.31 -0.30
C GLY A 171 -5.09 14.10 0.14
N TRP A 172 -4.38 13.64 1.15
CA TRP A 172 -3.18 14.31 1.63
C TRP A 172 -1.98 14.11 0.69
N LEU A 173 -1.84 12.92 0.08
CA LEU A 173 -0.82 12.70 -0.94
C LEU A 173 -0.98 13.69 -2.10
N ASN A 174 -2.22 13.91 -2.56
CA ASN A 174 -2.53 14.86 -3.63
C ASN A 174 -2.24 16.33 -3.24
N LYS A 175 -2.23 16.64 -1.94
CA LYS A 175 -1.85 17.95 -1.39
C LYS A 175 -0.34 18.10 -1.17
N GLY A 176 0.46 17.11 -1.57
CA GLY A 176 1.92 17.14 -1.47
C GLY A 176 2.49 16.68 -0.12
N TYR A 177 1.70 15.98 0.70
CA TYR A 177 2.16 15.39 1.96
C TYR A 177 2.64 13.96 1.75
N ILE A 178 3.65 13.55 2.49
CA ILE A 178 3.96 12.15 2.70
C ILE A 178 2.89 11.58 3.63
N THR A 179 2.27 10.47 3.25
CA THR A 179 1.19 9.87 4.03
C THR A 179 1.61 8.53 4.64
N TYR A 180 1.17 8.31 5.86
CA TYR A 180 1.35 7.08 6.62
C TYR A 180 -0.01 6.51 6.97
N THR A 181 -0.23 5.23 6.64
CA THR A 181 -1.35 4.43 7.14
C THR A 181 -0.81 3.19 7.84
N ILE A 182 -1.54 2.68 8.84
CA ILE A 182 -1.20 1.41 9.47
C ILE A 182 -1.76 0.26 8.63
N ILE A 183 -0.98 -0.80 8.51
CA ILE A 183 -1.40 -2.09 7.95
C ILE A 183 -1.17 -3.17 9.01
N ASP A 184 -2.19 -4.00 9.25
CA ASP A 184 -2.13 -5.13 10.19
C ASP A 184 -2.25 -6.49 9.48
N GLY A 185 -2.66 -6.46 8.20
CA GLY A 185 -2.89 -7.67 7.40
C GLY A 185 -4.08 -8.49 7.92
N ASP A 186 -4.90 -7.95 8.79
CA ASP A 186 -6.09 -8.62 9.30
C ASP A 186 -7.32 -8.31 8.42
N TRP A 187 -7.96 -9.38 7.95
CA TRP A 187 -9.18 -9.33 7.14
C TRP A 187 -10.43 -9.67 7.95
N ASN A 188 -10.27 -9.88 9.26
CA ASN A 188 -11.40 -10.10 10.14
C ASN A 188 -12.17 -8.80 10.37
N ALA A 189 -13.46 -8.91 10.47
CA ALA A 189 -14.37 -7.80 10.76
C ALA A 189 -15.24 -8.16 11.98
N PRO A 190 -14.64 -8.28 13.18
CA PRO A 190 -15.35 -8.77 14.36
C PRO A 190 -16.56 -7.90 14.76
N GLN A 191 -16.55 -6.62 14.36
CA GLN A 191 -17.69 -5.73 14.55
C GLN A 191 -18.95 -6.13 13.77
N LEU A 192 -18.81 -6.99 12.74
CA LEU A 192 -19.93 -7.49 11.92
C LEU A 192 -20.31 -8.93 12.28
N GLU A 193 -19.63 -9.56 13.23
CA GLU A 193 -19.79 -10.97 13.55
C GLU A 193 -21.24 -11.32 13.90
N SER A 194 -21.91 -10.50 14.73
CA SER A 194 -23.30 -10.74 15.14
C SER A 194 -24.29 -10.75 13.98
N GLU A 195 -24.07 -9.88 12.97
CA GLU A 195 -24.91 -9.79 11.79
C GLU A 195 -24.76 -11.04 10.91
N TYR A 196 -23.49 -11.49 10.72
CA TYR A 196 -23.20 -12.70 9.97
C TYR A 196 -23.64 -13.97 10.69
N GLN A 197 -23.51 -14.05 12.01
CA GLN A 197 -24.05 -15.16 12.79
C GLN A 197 -25.57 -15.30 12.60
N HIS A 198 -26.32 -14.19 12.62
CA HIS A 198 -27.75 -14.21 12.37
C HIS A 198 -28.09 -14.72 10.96
N LEU A 199 -27.31 -14.32 9.95
CA LEU A 199 -27.47 -14.81 8.58
C LEU A 199 -27.16 -16.31 8.48
N LEU A 200 -26.04 -16.76 9.05
CA LEU A 200 -25.55 -18.13 8.93
C LEU A 200 -26.39 -19.14 9.74
N ASN A 201 -27.13 -18.69 10.76
CA ASN A 201 -28.02 -19.53 11.55
C ASN A 201 -29.38 -19.81 10.85
N LYS A 202 -29.58 -19.35 9.61
CA LYS A 202 -30.78 -19.70 8.83
C LYS A 202 -30.76 -21.18 8.48
N PRO A 203 -31.88 -21.92 8.69
CA PRO A 203 -31.92 -23.36 8.43
C PRO A 203 -31.50 -23.75 7.01
N GLU A 204 -31.81 -22.90 6.03
CA GLU A 204 -31.51 -23.13 4.62
C GLU A 204 -30.00 -23.12 4.32
N LEU A 205 -29.16 -22.51 5.18
CA LEU A 205 -27.73 -22.48 5.05
C LEU A 205 -27.00 -23.51 5.94
N GLN A 206 -27.75 -24.21 6.80
CA GLN A 206 -27.18 -25.21 7.73
C GLN A 206 -27.20 -26.64 7.14
N HIS A 207 -27.94 -26.86 6.04
CA HIS A 207 -28.09 -28.16 5.40
C HIS A 207 -27.64 -28.08 3.93
N LEU A 208 -26.50 -28.69 3.63
CA LEU A 208 -26.04 -28.97 2.26
C LEU A 208 -26.42 -30.37 1.84
#